data_3bd3663bdc9063f93e61ca90cdf5a0f9
#
_entry.id   3bd3663bdc9063f93e61ca90cdf5a0f9
#
_cell.length_a   1.000
_cell.length_b   1.000
_cell.length_c   1.000
_cell.angle_alpha   90.00
_cell.angle_beta   90.00
_cell.angle_gamma   90.00
#
_symmetry.space_group_name_H-M   'P 1'
#
loop_
_entity.id
_entity.type
_entity.pdbx_description
1 polymer ?
#
loop_
_entity_poly.entity_id
_entity_poly.type
_entity_poly.pdbx_seq_one_letter_code
_entity_poly.pdbx_strand_id
1 'polypeptide(L)'
;MRKTGYWHNPRVQLEAFLLDNYTADLEEWFTDQFIGRDTWIGVKAASERALGKIENQNVYFGHEDWLIGQVDIQDLTQSQKNIAKINAFAEQSEIPVSLMLVPTAAEIEKDKLPGGAYNTDQNVLLDSLEDQLTSVQIIDVRAALIQQKQRLNSEETLYFKTDHHWTALGAEAGYEALMSAWGQTALQLGQDFTYQLAAEGFRGRSIPARSFLAPRRSSVDVELYRAADGSGGL
;
A
#
# COMPACT_ATOMS: atom_id res chain seq x y z
N MET A 1 -4.16 5.45 21.51
CA MET A 1 -5.13 6.11 22.42
C MET A 1 -6.14 5.05 22.87
N ARG A 2 -6.12 4.69 24.15
CA ARG A 2 -7.12 3.77 24.74
C ARG A 2 -8.45 4.52 24.79
N LYS A 3 -9.47 4.02 24.09
CA LYS A 3 -10.84 4.47 24.31
C LYS A 3 -11.27 3.95 25.68
N THR A 4 -11.44 4.86 26.63
CA THR A 4 -12.02 4.57 27.94
C THR A 4 -13.47 4.14 27.74
N GLY A 5 -13.80 2.94 28.18
CA GLY A 5 -15.14 2.38 28.08
C GLY A 5 -16.14 3.20 28.91
N TYR A 6 -17.14 3.72 28.25
CA TYR A 6 -18.32 4.28 28.89
C TYR A 6 -19.24 3.13 29.32
N TRP A 7 -19.44 2.98 30.60
CA TRP A 7 -20.50 2.14 31.15
C TRP A 7 -21.86 2.78 30.79
N HIS A 8 -22.54 2.22 29.80
CA HIS A 8 -23.89 2.69 29.44
C HIS A 8 -24.94 2.05 30.34
N ASN A 9 -25.91 2.87 30.74
CA ASN A 9 -27.04 2.56 31.60
C ASN A 9 -27.87 1.39 31.02
N PRO A 10 -28.16 0.33 31.78
CA PRO A 10 -28.83 -0.87 31.27
C PRO A 10 -30.26 -0.64 30.74
N ARG A 11 -30.87 0.53 30.95
CA ARG A 11 -32.20 0.86 30.40
C ARG A 11 -32.19 1.27 28.93
N VAL A 12 -31.03 1.72 28.38
CA VAL A 12 -30.89 2.05 26.96
C VAL A 12 -30.60 0.80 26.10
N GLN A 13 -30.23 -0.29 26.75
CA GLN A 13 -29.80 -1.51 26.09
C GLN A 13 -30.95 -2.37 25.54
N LEU A 14 -32.18 -2.22 26.06
CA LEU A 14 -33.29 -3.05 25.61
C LEU A 14 -33.81 -2.66 24.23
N GLU A 15 -33.76 -1.37 23.86
CA GLU A 15 -34.14 -0.91 22.54
C GLU A 15 -33.03 -1.20 21.50
N ALA A 16 -31.75 -1.12 21.90
CA ALA A 16 -30.63 -1.50 21.06
C ALA A 16 -30.56 -3.02 20.81
N PHE A 17 -30.97 -3.83 21.77
CA PHE A 17 -31.07 -5.29 21.64
C PHE A 17 -32.11 -5.72 20.59
N LEU A 18 -33.16 -4.91 20.40
CA LEU A 18 -34.20 -5.13 19.39
C LEU A 18 -33.82 -4.64 18.00
N LEU A 19 -32.67 -3.95 17.84
CA LEU A 19 -32.25 -3.27 16.61
C LEU A 19 -31.05 -3.92 15.95
N ASP A 20 -30.77 -5.21 16.09
CA ASP A 20 -29.68 -5.99 15.45
C ASP A 20 -28.23 -5.48 15.68
N ASN A 21 -28.04 -4.25 16.15
CA ASN A 21 -26.70 -3.68 16.36
C ASN A 21 -26.05 -4.12 17.67
N TYR A 22 -26.84 -4.54 18.66
CA TYR A 22 -26.32 -4.91 19.99
C TYR A 22 -25.47 -6.20 19.96
N THR A 23 -25.85 -7.15 19.10
CA THR A 23 -25.07 -8.39 18.95
C THR A 23 -23.71 -8.13 18.30
N ALA A 24 -23.68 -7.25 17.31
CA ALA A 24 -22.44 -6.84 16.66
C ALA A 24 -21.50 -6.07 17.61
N ASP A 25 -22.05 -5.13 18.37
CA ASP A 25 -21.30 -4.37 19.38
C ASP A 25 -20.81 -5.27 20.53
N LEU A 26 -21.62 -6.26 20.93
CA LEU A 26 -21.25 -7.24 21.94
C LEU A 26 -20.17 -8.18 21.43
N GLU A 27 -20.26 -8.65 20.19
CA GLU A 27 -19.23 -9.47 19.55
C GLU A 27 -17.93 -8.70 19.38
N GLU A 28 -17.98 -7.43 18.99
CA GLU A 28 -16.80 -6.57 18.92
C GLU A 28 -16.17 -6.38 20.30
N TRP A 29 -16.99 -6.11 21.32
CA TRP A 29 -16.50 -5.95 22.70
C TRP A 29 -15.88 -7.25 23.24
N PHE A 30 -16.55 -8.41 23.07
CA PHE A 30 -16.00 -9.70 23.46
C PHE A 30 -14.70 -10.01 22.71
N THR A 31 -14.68 -9.70 21.42
CA THR A 31 -13.51 -9.91 20.59
C THR A 31 -12.34 -9.05 21.06
N ASP A 32 -12.59 -7.83 21.50
CA ASP A 32 -11.54 -6.92 21.96
C ASP A 32 -11.05 -7.25 23.39
N GLN A 33 -11.91 -7.84 24.23
CA GLN A 33 -11.56 -8.21 25.61
C GLN A 33 -11.06 -9.65 25.75
N PHE A 34 -11.06 -10.45 24.67
CA PHE A 34 -10.69 -11.85 24.75
C PHE A 34 -9.22 -12.01 25.13
N ILE A 35 -8.98 -12.69 26.26
CA ILE A 35 -7.63 -12.92 26.79
C ILE A 35 -6.81 -13.72 25.76
N GLY A 36 -5.69 -13.14 25.33
CA GLY A 36 -4.83 -13.78 24.33
C GLY A 36 -5.36 -13.73 22.90
N ARG A 37 -6.30 -12.83 22.57
CA ARG A 37 -6.84 -12.62 21.23
C ARG A 37 -5.76 -12.64 20.15
N ASP A 38 -4.69 -11.86 20.34
CA ASP A 38 -3.60 -11.76 19.36
C ASP A 38 -2.89 -13.10 19.15
N THR A 39 -2.79 -13.93 20.22
CA THR A 39 -2.23 -15.28 20.14
C THR A 39 -3.16 -16.20 19.33
N TRP A 40 -4.47 -16.16 19.58
CA TRP A 40 -5.44 -16.98 18.85
C TRP A 40 -5.54 -16.60 17.37
N ILE A 41 -5.51 -15.31 17.07
CA ILE A 41 -5.45 -14.83 15.68
C ILE A 41 -4.18 -15.34 15.01
N GLY A 42 -3.05 -15.31 15.70
CA GLY A 42 -1.78 -15.85 15.20
C GLY A 42 -1.84 -17.37 14.97
N VAL A 43 -2.40 -18.13 15.90
CA VAL A 43 -2.58 -19.58 15.76
C VAL A 43 -3.50 -19.90 14.57
N LYS A 44 -4.62 -19.18 14.42
CA LYS A 44 -5.53 -19.31 13.27
C LYS A 44 -4.78 -19.06 11.97
N ALA A 45 -4.08 -17.95 11.85
CA ALA A 45 -3.35 -17.59 10.64
C ALA A 45 -2.25 -18.63 10.30
N ALA A 46 -1.54 -19.13 11.31
CA ALA A 46 -0.54 -20.18 11.13
C ALA A 46 -1.16 -21.51 10.66
N SER A 47 -2.31 -21.90 11.24
CA SER A 47 -3.01 -23.12 10.84
C SER A 47 -3.59 -23.02 9.43
N GLU A 48 -4.15 -21.88 9.06
CA GLU A 48 -4.66 -21.62 7.69
C GLU A 48 -3.52 -21.71 6.65
N ARG A 49 -2.36 -21.12 6.94
CA ARG A 49 -1.16 -21.24 6.09
C ARG A 49 -0.68 -22.70 5.99
N ALA A 50 -0.65 -23.42 7.10
CA ALA A 50 -0.27 -24.84 7.11
C ALA A 50 -1.24 -25.72 6.30
N LEU A 51 -2.50 -25.31 6.18
CA LEU A 51 -3.52 -25.95 5.35
C LEU A 51 -3.46 -25.48 3.88
N GLY A 52 -2.47 -24.67 3.50
CA GLY A 52 -2.26 -24.23 2.12
C GLY A 52 -3.02 -22.96 1.73
N LYS A 53 -3.59 -22.22 2.69
CA LYS A 53 -4.21 -20.92 2.40
C LYS A 53 -3.13 -19.92 1.96
N ILE A 54 -3.32 -19.34 0.79
CA ILE A 54 -2.34 -18.42 0.16
C ILE A 54 -2.64 -16.94 0.44
N GLU A 55 -3.81 -16.62 1.03
CA GLU A 55 -4.23 -15.25 1.30
C GLU A 55 -5.06 -15.17 2.59
N ASN A 56 -5.19 -13.99 3.16
CA ASN A 56 -6.13 -13.66 4.22
C ASN A 56 -6.55 -12.18 4.11
N GLN A 57 -7.87 -11.93 4.16
CA GLN A 57 -8.43 -10.57 4.07
C GLN A 57 -7.89 -9.79 2.85
N ASN A 58 -7.88 -10.41 1.68
CA ASN A 58 -7.38 -9.85 0.42
C ASN A 58 -5.88 -9.49 0.45
N VAL A 59 -5.09 -10.17 1.29
CA VAL A 59 -3.64 -10.03 1.34
C VAL A 59 -3.00 -11.38 1.12
N TYR A 60 -2.17 -11.51 0.09
CA TYR A 60 -1.41 -12.69 -0.22
C TYR A 60 -0.22 -12.87 0.72
N PHE A 61 0.02 -14.12 1.12
CA PHE A 61 1.25 -14.54 1.76
C PHE A 61 2.30 -14.81 0.67
N GLY A 62 3.03 -13.80 0.30
CA GLY A 62 4.06 -13.89 -0.72
C GLY A 62 5.31 -14.62 -0.28
N HIS A 63 6.23 -14.82 -1.23
CA HIS A 63 7.55 -15.36 -0.97
C HIS A 63 8.40 -14.34 -0.19
N GLU A 64 9.42 -14.81 0.54
CA GLU A 64 10.37 -13.96 1.28
C GLU A 64 9.70 -12.97 2.24
N ASP A 65 8.61 -13.42 2.88
CA ASP A 65 7.84 -12.66 3.87
C ASP A 65 7.09 -11.44 3.32
N TRP A 66 6.84 -11.42 2.03
CA TRP A 66 5.98 -10.40 1.44
C TRP A 66 4.51 -10.59 1.82
N LEU A 67 3.85 -9.49 2.08
CA LEU A 67 2.41 -9.39 2.29
C LEU A 67 1.86 -8.42 1.24
N ILE A 68 1.28 -8.97 0.18
CA ILE A 68 0.89 -8.22 -1.01
C ILE A 68 -0.63 -8.13 -1.07
N GLY A 69 -1.17 -6.92 -1.08
CA GLY A 69 -2.61 -6.70 -1.26
C GLY A 69 -3.10 -7.24 -2.61
N GLN A 70 -4.19 -7.99 -2.59
CA GLN A 70 -4.87 -8.42 -3.79
C GLN A 70 -5.47 -7.23 -4.53
N VAL A 71 -5.29 -7.19 -5.84
CA VAL A 71 -5.94 -6.21 -6.71
C VAL A 71 -6.99 -6.94 -7.55
N ASP A 72 -8.24 -6.79 -7.17
CA ASP A 72 -9.40 -7.36 -7.89
C ASP A 72 -10.37 -6.23 -8.24
N ILE A 73 -10.27 -5.73 -9.47
CA ILE A 73 -11.08 -4.62 -9.96
C ILE A 73 -12.11 -5.17 -10.93
N GLN A 74 -13.33 -5.37 -10.44
CA GLN A 74 -14.44 -5.89 -11.24
C GLN A 74 -15.36 -4.77 -11.77
N ASP A 75 -15.35 -3.61 -11.12
CA ASP A 75 -16.21 -2.47 -11.50
C ASP A 75 -15.39 -1.19 -11.69
N LEU A 76 -15.40 -0.67 -12.91
CA LEU A 76 -14.72 0.56 -13.29
C LEU A 76 -15.62 1.81 -13.23
N THR A 77 -16.85 1.68 -12.76
CA THR A 77 -17.82 2.80 -12.74
C THR A 77 -17.28 4.01 -11.98
N GLN A 78 -16.63 3.76 -10.82
CA GLN A 78 -16.04 4.84 -10.03
C GLN A 78 -14.81 5.43 -10.73
N SER A 79 -13.99 4.61 -11.35
CA SER A 79 -12.83 5.05 -12.14
C SER A 79 -13.25 5.94 -13.31
N GLN A 80 -14.28 5.56 -14.04
CA GLN A 80 -14.83 6.37 -15.15
C GLN A 80 -15.32 7.74 -14.66
N LYS A 81 -16.02 7.79 -13.52
CA LYS A 81 -16.45 9.06 -12.91
C LYS A 81 -15.26 9.93 -12.50
N ASN A 82 -14.21 9.33 -11.99
CA ASN A 82 -13.01 10.05 -11.61
C ASN A 82 -12.26 10.59 -12.83
N ILE A 83 -12.13 9.80 -13.90
CA ILE A 83 -11.54 10.22 -15.17
C ILE A 83 -12.27 11.45 -15.73
N ALA A 84 -13.61 11.39 -15.79
CA ALA A 84 -14.40 12.51 -16.27
C ALA A 84 -14.16 13.79 -15.45
N LYS A 85 -14.05 13.68 -14.14
CA LYS A 85 -13.73 14.81 -13.26
C LYS A 85 -12.31 15.35 -13.45
N ILE A 86 -11.33 14.45 -13.64
CA ILE A 86 -9.93 14.82 -13.88
C ILE A 86 -9.81 15.58 -15.21
N ASN A 87 -10.42 15.05 -16.28
CA ASN A 87 -10.42 15.71 -17.57
C ASN A 87 -11.11 17.11 -17.48
N ALA A 88 -12.29 17.18 -16.87
CA ALA A 88 -13.00 18.45 -16.70
C ALA A 88 -12.20 19.46 -15.85
N PHE A 89 -11.49 19.01 -14.84
CA PHE A 89 -10.61 19.87 -14.06
C PHE A 89 -9.43 20.37 -14.89
N ALA A 90 -8.80 19.49 -15.65
CA ALA A 90 -7.65 19.84 -16.48
C ALA A 90 -8.04 20.81 -17.62
N GLU A 91 -9.20 20.63 -18.24
CA GLU A 91 -9.74 21.53 -19.27
C GLU A 91 -10.02 22.94 -18.75
N GLN A 92 -10.37 23.08 -17.48
CA GLN A 92 -10.65 24.37 -16.84
C GLN A 92 -9.41 25.01 -16.21
N SER A 93 -8.33 24.27 -16.09
CA SER A 93 -7.09 24.74 -15.48
C SER A 93 -6.29 25.60 -16.46
N GLU A 94 -5.84 26.77 -16.01
CA GLU A 94 -4.89 27.60 -16.74
C GLU A 94 -3.44 27.06 -16.63
N ILE A 95 -3.21 26.09 -15.72
CA ILE A 95 -1.91 25.48 -15.48
C ILE A 95 -1.95 24.06 -16.04
N PRO A 96 -0.91 23.61 -16.75
CA PRO A 96 -0.81 22.22 -17.21
C PRO A 96 -0.96 21.23 -16.06
N VAL A 97 -1.82 20.22 -16.26
CA VAL A 97 -2.06 19.17 -15.26
C VAL A 97 -1.37 17.90 -15.70
N SER A 98 -0.57 17.33 -14.82
CA SER A 98 0.05 16.02 -15.02
C SER A 98 -0.51 15.02 -14.01
N LEU A 99 -0.69 13.77 -14.43
CA LEU A 99 -1.15 12.68 -13.58
C LEU A 99 -0.15 11.53 -13.64
N MET A 100 0.37 11.15 -12.49
CA MET A 100 1.26 9.99 -12.37
C MET A 100 0.43 8.76 -11.99
N LEU A 101 0.49 7.72 -12.81
CA LEU A 101 -0.17 6.45 -12.57
C LEU A 101 0.85 5.45 -12.02
N VAL A 102 0.67 5.08 -10.75
CA VAL A 102 1.60 4.21 -10.03
C VAL A 102 0.99 2.83 -9.87
N PRO A 103 1.61 1.76 -10.42
CA PRO A 103 1.17 0.40 -10.19
C PRO A 103 1.39 0.00 -8.73
N THR A 104 0.68 -0.99 -8.25
CA THR A 104 0.88 -1.50 -6.87
C THR A 104 2.03 -2.52 -6.81
N ALA A 105 2.41 -2.91 -5.58
CA ALA A 105 3.37 -3.99 -5.38
C ALA A 105 2.96 -5.30 -6.08
N ALA A 106 1.65 -5.59 -6.18
CA ALA A 106 1.17 -6.79 -6.87
C ALA A 106 1.54 -6.84 -8.37
N GLU A 107 1.79 -5.68 -8.99
CA GLU A 107 2.24 -5.61 -10.38
C GLU A 107 3.77 -5.65 -10.49
N ILE A 108 4.46 -4.88 -9.69
CA ILE A 108 5.92 -4.73 -9.79
C ILE A 108 6.66 -5.91 -9.15
N GLU A 109 6.14 -6.44 -8.05
CA GLU A 109 6.70 -7.55 -7.29
C GLU A 109 5.98 -8.89 -7.58
N LYS A 110 5.57 -9.10 -8.84
CA LYS A 110 4.84 -10.32 -9.28
C LYS A 110 5.56 -11.62 -8.91
N ASP A 111 6.87 -11.62 -8.94
CA ASP A 111 7.72 -12.75 -8.57
C ASP A 111 7.63 -13.12 -7.09
N LYS A 112 7.11 -12.23 -6.26
CA LYS A 112 6.88 -12.46 -4.83
C LYS A 112 5.49 -13.02 -4.53
N LEU A 113 4.58 -13.06 -5.49
CA LEU A 113 3.24 -13.61 -5.29
C LEU A 113 3.28 -15.14 -5.11
N PRO A 114 2.39 -15.72 -4.29
CA PRO A 114 2.28 -17.17 -4.14
C PRO A 114 1.69 -17.79 -5.41
N GLY A 115 2.00 -19.06 -5.66
CA GLY A 115 1.40 -19.82 -6.76
C GLY A 115 -0.13 -19.82 -6.66
N GLY A 116 -0.79 -19.54 -7.78
CA GLY A 116 -2.26 -19.46 -7.83
C GLY A 116 -2.86 -18.12 -7.40
N ALA A 117 -2.04 -17.12 -7.06
CA ALA A 117 -2.52 -15.76 -6.80
C ALA A 117 -3.16 -15.16 -8.06
N TYR A 118 -4.34 -14.59 -7.89
CA TYR A 118 -5.05 -13.86 -8.92
C TYR A 118 -5.02 -12.36 -8.63
N ASN A 119 -4.64 -11.58 -9.63
CA ASN A 119 -4.75 -10.12 -9.59
C ASN A 119 -5.25 -9.61 -10.94
N THR A 120 -5.98 -8.50 -10.93
CA THR A 120 -6.26 -7.75 -12.15
C THR A 120 -4.94 -7.34 -12.82
N ASP A 121 -4.82 -7.55 -14.12
CA ASP A 121 -3.67 -7.05 -14.90
C ASP A 121 -3.67 -5.53 -14.89
N GLN A 122 -2.75 -4.97 -14.11
CA GLN A 122 -2.68 -3.53 -13.94
C GLN A 122 -2.10 -2.81 -15.16
N ASN A 123 -1.33 -3.49 -16.02
CA ASN A 123 -0.85 -2.88 -17.25
C ASN A 123 -2.01 -2.60 -18.20
N VAL A 124 -2.87 -3.61 -18.40
CA VAL A 124 -4.10 -3.44 -19.23
C VAL A 124 -5.00 -2.36 -18.64
N LEU A 125 -5.16 -2.35 -17.31
CA LEU A 125 -5.97 -1.34 -16.64
C LEU A 125 -5.38 0.07 -16.83
N LEU A 126 -4.10 0.25 -16.58
CA LEU A 126 -3.43 1.55 -16.69
C LEU A 126 -3.46 2.07 -18.12
N ASP A 127 -3.19 1.21 -19.12
CA ASP A 127 -3.30 1.58 -20.54
C ASP A 127 -4.71 2.05 -20.88
N SER A 128 -5.75 1.34 -20.39
CA SER A 128 -7.15 1.76 -20.58
C SER A 128 -7.50 3.09 -19.89
N LEU A 129 -6.87 3.40 -18.75
CA LEU A 129 -7.05 4.69 -18.07
C LEU A 129 -6.33 5.81 -18.84
N GLU A 130 -5.13 5.56 -19.34
CA GLU A 130 -4.34 6.50 -20.14
C GLU A 130 -5.11 6.93 -21.40
N ASP A 131 -5.71 5.98 -22.12
CA ASP A 131 -6.51 6.25 -23.32
C ASP A 131 -7.71 7.17 -23.07
N GLN A 132 -8.23 7.18 -21.84
CA GLN A 132 -9.41 7.97 -21.45
C GLN A 132 -9.03 9.34 -20.83
N LEU A 133 -7.78 9.53 -20.43
CA LEU A 133 -7.27 10.76 -19.81
C LEU A 133 -6.73 11.71 -20.90
N THR A 134 -7.63 12.42 -21.57
CA THR A 134 -7.32 13.19 -22.78
C THR A 134 -6.82 14.61 -22.52
N SER A 135 -7.06 15.15 -21.33
CA SER A 135 -6.79 16.56 -21.00
C SER A 135 -5.62 16.73 -20.01
N VAL A 136 -4.93 15.64 -19.68
CA VAL A 136 -3.79 15.64 -18.75
C VAL A 136 -2.54 15.03 -19.40
N GLN A 137 -1.38 15.43 -18.93
CA GLN A 137 -0.13 14.74 -19.28
C GLN A 137 0.02 13.51 -18.38
N ILE A 138 0.03 12.32 -18.98
CA ILE A 138 0.26 11.09 -18.21
C ILE A 138 1.76 10.89 -17.98
N ILE A 139 2.10 10.52 -16.75
CA ILE A 139 3.45 10.13 -16.36
C ILE A 139 3.39 8.65 -15.99
N ASP A 140 3.78 7.79 -16.94
CA ASP A 140 3.89 6.36 -16.73
C ASP A 140 5.22 6.01 -16.06
N VAL A 141 5.14 5.50 -14.83
CA VAL A 141 6.32 5.14 -14.03
C VAL A 141 6.67 3.65 -14.11
N ARG A 142 5.88 2.84 -14.83
CA ARG A 142 6.06 1.37 -14.90
C ARG A 142 7.47 0.99 -15.37
N ALA A 143 7.89 1.58 -16.48
CA ALA A 143 9.21 1.30 -17.04
C ALA A 143 10.35 1.72 -16.10
N ALA A 144 10.23 2.88 -15.44
CA ALA A 144 11.22 3.36 -14.47
C ALA A 144 11.31 2.42 -13.26
N LEU A 145 10.18 1.99 -12.70
CA LEU A 145 10.13 1.04 -11.59
C LEU A 145 10.75 -0.31 -11.98
N ILE A 146 10.42 -0.86 -13.14
CA ILE A 146 10.97 -2.13 -13.61
C ILE A 146 12.49 -2.01 -13.82
N GLN A 147 12.96 -0.91 -14.41
CA GLN A 147 14.38 -0.65 -14.61
C GLN A 147 15.12 -0.50 -13.28
N GLN A 148 14.54 0.23 -12.33
CA GLN A 148 15.12 0.39 -11.00
C GLN A 148 15.19 -0.96 -10.27
N LYS A 149 14.12 -1.78 -10.32
CA LYS A 149 14.13 -3.13 -9.73
C LYS A 149 15.30 -3.98 -10.22
N GLN A 150 15.68 -3.88 -11.49
CA GLN A 150 16.80 -4.63 -12.04
C GLN A 150 18.18 -4.18 -11.51
N ARG A 151 18.26 -2.99 -10.93
CA ARG A 151 19.50 -2.41 -10.39
C ARG A 151 19.69 -2.68 -8.90
N LEU A 152 18.60 -3.05 -8.21
CA LEU A 152 18.60 -3.28 -6.77
C LEU A 152 19.42 -4.52 -6.41
N ASN A 153 20.06 -4.49 -5.25
CA ASN A 153 20.61 -5.67 -4.62
C ASN A 153 19.51 -6.51 -3.95
N SER A 154 19.86 -7.67 -3.41
CA SER A 154 18.91 -8.63 -2.85
C SER A 154 18.20 -8.15 -1.57
N GLU A 155 18.69 -7.10 -0.94
CA GLU A 155 18.13 -6.56 0.31
C GLU A 155 17.23 -5.34 0.06
N GLU A 156 17.43 -4.67 -1.06
CA GLU A 156 16.65 -3.51 -1.46
C GLU A 156 15.33 -3.89 -2.13
N THR A 157 14.30 -3.07 -1.92
CA THR A 157 12.97 -3.28 -2.51
C THR A 157 12.35 -1.95 -2.94
N LEU A 158 11.50 -1.98 -3.98
CA LEU A 158 10.77 -0.78 -4.41
C LEU A 158 9.50 -0.52 -3.61
N TYR A 159 8.96 -1.54 -2.97
CA TYR A 159 7.80 -1.47 -2.10
C TYR A 159 8.12 -2.04 -0.73
N PHE A 160 7.45 -1.56 0.30
CA PHE A 160 7.57 -2.16 1.62
C PHE A 160 6.95 -3.55 1.63
N LYS A 161 7.63 -4.54 2.20
CA LYS A 161 7.14 -5.93 2.24
C LYS A 161 5.80 -6.10 2.97
N THR A 162 5.49 -5.21 3.90
CA THR A 162 4.30 -5.28 4.77
C THR A 162 3.42 -4.03 4.69
N ASP A 163 3.58 -3.25 3.63
CA ASP A 163 2.81 -2.03 3.38
C ASP A 163 2.54 -1.88 1.87
N HIS A 164 1.49 -1.15 1.52
CA HIS A 164 1.13 -0.91 0.12
C HIS A 164 1.90 0.25 -0.52
N HIS A 165 2.67 0.98 0.25
CA HIS A 165 3.45 2.09 -0.26
C HIS A 165 4.78 1.62 -0.86
N TRP A 166 5.30 2.40 -1.79
CA TRP A 166 6.67 2.28 -2.26
C TRP A 166 7.67 2.74 -1.20
N THR A 167 8.90 2.25 -1.32
CA THR A 167 10.04 2.70 -0.51
C THR A 167 10.59 4.02 -1.06
N ALA A 168 11.62 4.56 -0.43
CA ALA A 168 12.37 5.70 -0.94
C ALA A 168 12.95 5.41 -2.35
N LEU A 169 13.44 4.18 -2.60
CA LEU A 169 13.95 3.78 -3.91
C LEU A 169 12.84 3.71 -4.98
N GLY A 170 11.64 3.26 -4.61
CA GLY A 170 10.48 3.31 -5.50
C GLY A 170 10.04 4.74 -5.80
N ALA A 171 10.05 5.59 -4.78
CA ALA A 171 9.72 7.01 -4.92
C ALA A 171 10.76 7.76 -5.76
N GLU A 172 12.05 7.41 -5.66
CA GLU A 172 13.12 7.95 -6.51
C GLU A 172 12.87 7.64 -7.98
N ALA A 173 12.55 6.37 -8.32
CA ALA A 173 12.21 6.00 -9.69
C ALA A 173 11.01 6.80 -10.23
N GLY A 174 9.99 7.01 -9.39
CA GLY A 174 8.86 7.88 -9.72
C GLY A 174 9.25 9.34 -9.94
N TYR A 175 10.15 9.88 -9.11
CA TYR A 175 10.67 11.23 -9.24
C TYR A 175 11.48 11.40 -10.53
N GLU A 176 12.37 10.46 -10.88
CA GLU A 176 13.10 10.49 -12.12
C GLU A 176 12.17 10.50 -13.35
N ALA A 177 11.13 9.67 -13.34
CA ALA A 177 10.14 9.65 -14.41
C ALA A 177 9.38 10.98 -14.51
N LEU A 178 9.01 11.58 -13.38
CA LEU A 178 8.35 12.89 -13.31
C LEU A 178 9.24 13.99 -13.91
N MET A 179 10.48 14.07 -13.48
CA MET A 179 11.42 15.09 -13.95
C MET A 179 11.68 14.93 -15.45
N SER A 180 11.85 13.70 -15.92
CA SER A 180 12.01 13.39 -17.34
C SER A 180 10.78 13.85 -18.16
N ALA A 181 9.56 13.57 -17.67
CA ALA A 181 8.32 13.97 -18.33
C ALA A 181 8.17 15.50 -18.44
N TRP A 182 8.74 16.24 -17.49
CA TRP A 182 8.77 17.71 -17.51
C TRP A 182 9.98 18.29 -18.22
N GLY A 183 10.84 17.45 -18.83
CA GLY A 183 12.06 17.90 -19.51
C GLY A 183 13.09 18.49 -18.56
N GLN A 184 13.03 18.13 -17.30
CA GLN A 184 13.96 18.54 -16.25
C GLN A 184 14.99 17.45 -15.96
N THR A 185 16.13 17.84 -15.44
CA THR A 185 17.15 16.90 -14.95
C THR A 185 16.79 16.50 -13.52
N ALA A 186 16.62 15.21 -13.27
CA ALA A 186 16.45 14.71 -11.91
C ALA A 186 17.74 14.87 -11.12
N LEU A 187 17.61 15.24 -9.85
CA LEU A 187 18.69 15.20 -8.89
C LEU A 187 19.04 13.73 -8.60
N GLN A 188 20.32 13.46 -8.42
CA GLN A 188 20.85 12.10 -8.34
C GLN A 188 21.20 11.72 -6.91
N LEU A 189 20.74 10.53 -6.50
CA LEU A 189 21.18 9.92 -5.24
C LEU A 189 22.69 9.68 -5.26
N GLY A 190 23.35 10.03 -4.16
CA GLY A 190 24.81 9.93 -4.03
C GLY A 190 25.61 11.11 -4.59
N GLN A 191 24.97 12.00 -5.38
CA GLN A 191 25.57 13.25 -5.85
C GLN A 191 24.91 14.46 -5.18
N ASP A 192 23.61 14.62 -5.38
CA ASP A 192 22.83 15.74 -4.87
C ASP A 192 22.18 15.42 -3.53
N PHE A 193 21.89 14.15 -3.30
CA PHE A 193 21.29 13.66 -2.07
C PHE A 193 22.10 12.52 -1.47
N THR A 194 22.09 12.46 -0.15
CA THR A 194 22.52 11.28 0.61
C THR A 194 21.30 10.74 1.37
N TYR A 195 21.24 9.43 1.57
CA TYR A 195 20.24 8.85 2.46
C TYR A 195 20.82 8.59 3.83
N GLN A 196 19.95 8.65 4.82
CA GLN A 196 20.27 8.30 6.20
C GLN A 196 19.22 7.32 6.70
N LEU A 197 19.66 6.23 7.29
CA LEU A 197 18.78 5.28 7.96
C LEU A 197 18.01 5.98 9.07
N ALA A 198 16.68 6.02 8.97
CA ALA A 198 15.83 6.68 9.94
C ALA A 198 15.30 5.69 10.99
N ALA A 199 15.00 4.46 10.59
CA ALA A 199 14.50 3.42 11.47
C ALA A 199 14.75 2.05 10.90
N GLU A 200 15.01 1.06 11.78
CA GLU A 200 15.10 -0.33 11.44
C GLU A 200 13.79 -1.07 11.77
N GLY A 201 13.51 -2.14 11.03
CA GLY A 201 12.40 -3.05 11.34
C GLY A 201 11.02 -2.43 11.14
N PHE A 202 10.87 -1.54 10.16
CA PHE A 202 9.59 -0.95 9.82
C PHE A 202 8.55 -2.04 9.50
N ARG A 203 7.39 -1.92 10.11
CA ARG A 203 6.21 -2.76 9.84
C ARG A 203 5.09 -1.88 9.35
N GLY A 204 4.66 -2.13 8.13
CA GLY A 204 3.60 -1.36 7.49
C GLY A 204 2.25 -1.47 8.20
N ARG A 205 1.41 -0.50 7.90
CA ARG A 205 0.10 -0.30 8.53
C ARG A 205 -1.03 -1.07 7.84
N SER A 206 -0.83 -1.52 6.62
CA SER A 206 -1.87 -2.12 5.76
C SER A 206 -2.37 -3.46 6.23
N ILE A 207 -1.60 -4.09 7.12
CA ILE A 207 -1.95 -5.38 7.65
C ILE A 207 -2.02 -5.20 9.15
N PRO A 208 -3.15 -5.52 9.79
CA PRO A 208 -3.19 -5.55 11.23
C PRO A 208 -2.06 -6.50 11.67
N ALA A 209 -0.97 -5.94 12.16
CA ALA A 209 0.22 -6.70 12.60
C ALA A 209 -0.12 -7.78 13.65
N ARG A 210 -1.36 -7.75 14.13
CA ARG A 210 -1.98 -8.68 15.05
C ARG A 210 -2.62 -9.90 14.39
N SER A 211 -2.92 -9.83 13.08
CA SER A 211 -3.61 -10.92 12.35
C SER A 211 -2.67 -11.99 11.81
N PHE A 212 -1.37 -11.73 11.86
CA PHE A 212 -0.36 -12.66 11.37
C PHE A 212 0.69 -12.86 12.45
N LEU A 213 1.17 -14.08 12.60
CA LEU A 213 2.51 -14.31 13.12
C LEU A 213 3.43 -13.65 12.09
N ALA A 214 3.61 -12.33 12.24
CA ALA A 214 4.46 -11.58 11.35
C ALA A 214 5.83 -12.24 11.34
N PRO A 215 6.41 -12.49 10.16
CA PRO A 215 7.78 -12.96 10.07
C PRO A 215 8.64 -12.09 10.95
N ARG A 216 9.56 -12.70 11.69
CA ARG A 216 10.33 -12.04 12.74
C ARG A 216 11.24 -10.92 12.24
N ARG A 217 11.38 -10.75 10.92
CA ARG A 217 12.21 -9.73 10.29
C ARG A 217 11.66 -9.39 8.89
N SER A 218 10.84 -8.39 8.77
CA SER A 218 10.80 -7.58 7.57
C SER A 218 11.46 -6.24 7.92
N SER A 219 12.77 -6.22 7.94
CA SER A 219 13.53 -5.00 8.09
C SER A 219 13.67 -4.36 6.72
N VAL A 220 12.67 -3.63 6.29
CA VAL A 220 12.94 -2.55 5.37
C VAL A 220 13.22 -1.34 6.24
N ASP A 221 14.43 -0.88 6.18
CA ASP A 221 14.86 0.30 6.90
C ASP A 221 14.20 1.52 6.26
N VAL A 222 13.69 2.43 7.08
CA VAL A 222 13.14 3.69 6.57
C VAL A 222 14.30 4.63 6.37
N GLU A 223 14.55 4.97 5.12
CA GLU A 223 15.60 5.90 4.72
C GLU A 223 15.04 7.29 4.50
N LEU A 224 15.74 8.30 4.99
CA LEU A 224 15.43 9.71 4.72
C LEU A 224 16.50 10.27 3.80
N TYR A 225 16.07 10.98 2.78
CA TYR A 225 16.95 11.71 1.89
C TYR A 225 17.28 13.07 2.46
N ARG A 226 18.54 13.43 2.43
CA ARG A 226 19.04 14.73 2.84
C ARG A 226 19.86 15.34 1.73
N ALA A 227 19.67 16.64 1.46
CA ALA A 227 20.49 17.35 0.52
C ALA A 227 21.98 17.24 0.89
N ALA A 228 22.85 17.05 -0.08
CA ALA A 228 24.28 16.85 0.12
C ALA A 228 24.95 18.08 0.79
N ASP A 229 24.37 19.27 0.63
CA ASP A 229 24.84 20.53 1.22
C ASP A 229 24.41 20.75 2.69
N GLY A 230 23.67 19.84 3.25
CA GLY A 230 23.15 19.96 4.64
C GLY A 230 22.02 20.96 4.83
N SER A 231 21.50 21.58 3.75
CA SER A 231 20.44 22.62 3.82
C SER A 231 19.04 22.06 3.95
N GLY A 232 18.86 20.75 3.97
CA GLY A 232 17.56 20.08 4.12
C GLY A 232 17.05 20.15 5.56
N GLY A 233 16.29 21.19 5.89
CA GLY A 233 15.38 21.17 7.03
C GLY A 233 14.18 20.28 6.71
N LEU A 234 13.78 19.45 7.69
CA LEU A 234 12.49 18.74 7.71
C LEU A 234 11.35 19.76 7.85
#